data_a8fccb458d2432592e67335f4d33ef8e
#
_entry.id   a8fccb458d2432592e67335f4d33ef8e
#
_cell.length_a   1.000
_cell.length_b   1.000
_cell.length_c   1.000
_cell.angle_alpha   90.00
_cell.angle_beta   90.00
_cell.angle_gamma   90.00
#
_symmetry.space_group_name_H-M   'P 1'
#
loop_
_entity.id
_entity.type
_entity.pdbx_description
1 polymer ?
#
loop_
_entity_poly.entity_id
_entity_poly.type
_entity_poly.pdbx_seq_one_letter_code
_entity_poly.pdbx_strand_id
1 'polypeptide(L)'
;MAFDFKKEYKEFYMPKNRPEIVTVPKANYIAVRGSGDPNEAGGAYQQAIGVLYAVAYTLKMSCKTDYKMEGFFEYVVPPLEGFWWQAGKDGIDYADKSAFHWISVIRLPDFVTRKDFVWAVETAAKKKRLDCLAAEFLTIEEGLCVQMMHLGPFDQEPASVALMDAYLAEHGYENDLSETRLHHEIYLSDARKVAPEKWKTVIRHPIKKR
;
A
#
# COMPACT_ATOMS: atom_id res chain seq x y z
N MET A 1 0.69 -16.61 -18.82
CA MET A 1 0.89 -15.15 -18.56
C MET A 1 0.92 -14.99 -17.04
N ALA A 2 1.88 -14.24 -16.49
CA ALA A 2 1.95 -14.04 -15.03
C ALA A 2 0.70 -13.30 -14.51
N PHE A 3 0.19 -13.71 -13.37
CA PHE A 3 -0.95 -13.05 -12.70
C PHE A 3 -0.57 -11.61 -12.31
N ASP A 4 -1.36 -10.65 -12.71
CA ASP A 4 -1.13 -9.22 -12.42
C ASP A 4 -2.31 -8.68 -11.61
N PHE A 5 -2.07 -8.39 -10.33
CA PHE A 5 -3.08 -7.90 -9.39
C PHE A 5 -3.84 -6.67 -9.90
N LYS A 6 -3.16 -5.77 -10.62
CA LYS A 6 -3.82 -4.59 -11.19
C LYS A 6 -4.81 -4.94 -12.31
N LYS A 7 -4.62 -6.07 -12.98
CA LYS A 7 -5.51 -6.52 -14.06
C LYS A 7 -6.64 -7.40 -13.55
N GLU A 8 -6.34 -8.24 -12.55
CA GLU A 8 -7.29 -9.20 -12.00
C GLU A 8 -8.25 -8.56 -10.98
N TYR A 9 -7.75 -7.58 -10.20
CA TYR A 9 -8.52 -6.85 -9.18
C TYR A 9 -8.66 -5.37 -9.56
N LYS A 10 -9.19 -5.10 -10.75
CA LYS A 10 -9.34 -3.74 -11.29
C LYS A 10 -10.15 -2.83 -10.39
N GLU A 11 -11.15 -3.37 -9.72
CA GLU A 11 -12.00 -2.67 -8.77
C GLU A 11 -11.21 -2.06 -7.61
N PHE A 12 -10.06 -2.66 -7.23
CA PHE A 12 -9.22 -2.15 -6.12
C PHE A 12 -8.02 -1.34 -6.58
N TYR A 13 -7.49 -1.64 -7.79
CA TYR A 13 -6.23 -1.05 -8.28
C TYR A 13 -6.40 -0.05 -9.42
N MET A 14 -7.53 -0.06 -10.11
CA MET A 14 -7.77 0.77 -11.29
C MET A 14 -9.13 1.47 -11.24
N PRO A 15 -9.49 2.12 -10.10
CA PRO A 15 -10.73 2.90 -10.03
C PRO A 15 -10.71 4.04 -11.02
N LYS A 16 -11.86 4.65 -11.25
CA LYS A 16 -11.97 5.87 -12.06
C LYS A 16 -11.42 7.09 -11.29
N ASN A 17 -11.18 8.19 -12.00
CA ASN A 17 -10.81 9.48 -11.41
C ASN A 17 -12.03 10.23 -10.81
N ARG A 18 -12.96 9.49 -10.23
CA ARG A 18 -14.13 9.97 -9.49
C ARG A 18 -14.40 9.04 -8.32
N PRO A 19 -14.99 9.55 -7.23
CA PRO A 19 -15.27 8.72 -6.06
C PRO A 19 -16.21 7.55 -6.39
N GLU A 20 -15.94 6.41 -5.77
CA GLU A 20 -16.80 5.22 -5.77
C GLU A 20 -16.68 4.49 -4.44
N ILE A 21 -17.79 3.86 -4.01
CA ILE A 21 -17.80 3.02 -2.80
C ILE A 21 -17.39 1.60 -3.19
N VAL A 22 -16.54 0.99 -2.37
CA VAL A 22 -16.03 -0.36 -2.57
C VAL A 22 -15.97 -1.10 -1.22
N THR A 23 -16.14 -2.42 -1.24
CA THR A 23 -15.87 -3.27 -0.07
C THR A 23 -14.57 -4.04 -0.34
N VAL A 24 -13.52 -3.70 0.40
CA VAL A 24 -12.19 -4.31 0.24
C VAL A 24 -12.08 -5.52 1.14
N PRO A 25 -11.86 -6.72 0.57
CA PRO A 25 -11.75 -7.93 1.36
C PRO A 25 -10.44 -7.98 2.14
N LYS A 26 -10.40 -8.86 3.11
CA LYS A 26 -9.20 -9.21 3.85
C LYS A 26 -8.09 -9.67 2.92
N ALA A 27 -6.87 -9.14 3.12
CA ALA A 27 -5.68 -9.52 2.37
C ALA A 27 -4.44 -9.56 3.26
N ASN A 28 -3.41 -10.31 2.80
CA ASN A 28 -2.13 -10.42 3.47
C ASN A 28 -1.09 -9.54 2.77
N TYR A 29 -0.17 -9.00 3.56
CA TYR A 29 0.86 -8.07 3.10
C TYR A 29 2.21 -8.37 3.76
N ILE A 30 3.29 -8.04 3.04
CA ILE A 30 4.56 -7.70 3.66
C ILE A 30 4.40 -6.25 4.12
N ALA A 31 4.72 -5.96 5.38
CA ALA A 31 4.60 -4.62 5.93
C ALA A 31 5.89 -4.18 6.63
N VAL A 32 6.19 -2.88 6.59
CA VAL A 32 7.20 -2.22 7.43
C VAL A 32 6.59 -0.94 7.96
N ARG A 33 6.74 -0.71 9.28
CA ARG A 33 6.24 0.48 9.97
C ARG A 33 7.36 1.50 10.19
N GLY A 34 6.99 2.76 10.18
CA GLY A 34 7.92 3.82 10.50
C GLY A 34 7.24 5.18 10.67
N SER A 35 8.07 6.19 10.82
CA SER A 35 7.65 7.59 10.94
C SER A 35 8.71 8.51 10.34
N GLY A 36 8.33 9.76 10.08
CA GLY A 36 9.19 10.81 9.54
C GLY A 36 8.88 11.16 8.08
N ASP A 37 9.63 12.11 7.53
CA ASP A 37 9.44 12.60 6.16
C ASP A 37 9.79 11.52 5.14
N PRO A 38 8.85 11.09 4.29
CA PRO A 38 9.10 10.08 3.26
C PRO A 38 10.07 10.57 2.17
N ASN A 39 10.33 11.89 2.07
CA ASN A 39 11.24 12.47 1.10
C ASN A 39 12.69 12.57 1.61
N GLU A 40 12.95 12.21 2.87
CA GLU A 40 14.29 12.22 3.42
C GLU A 40 15.19 11.24 2.66
N ALA A 41 16.28 11.77 2.09
CA ALA A 41 17.23 10.97 1.32
C ALA A 41 17.96 9.97 2.22
N GLY A 42 17.84 8.65 1.91
CA GLY A 42 18.36 7.58 2.75
C GLY A 42 17.61 7.38 4.07
N GLY A 43 16.50 8.07 4.26
CA GLY A 43 15.66 8.00 5.47
C GLY A 43 14.93 6.68 5.65
N ALA A 44 14.21 6.57 6.76
CA ALA A 44 13.53 5.36 7.18
C ALA A 44 12.54 4.82 6.13
N TYR A 45 11.83 5.72 5.44
CA TYR A 45 10.87 5.33 4.39
C TYR A 45 11.55 4.64 3.20
N GLN A 46 12.67 5.20 2.70
CA GLN A 46 13.42 4.59 1.60
C GLN A 46 14.02 3.23 2.00
N GLN A 47 14.49 3.10 3.24
CA GLN A 47 14.99 1.83 3.77
C GLN A 47 13.88 0.79 3.85
N ALA A 48 12.70 1.16 4.34
CA ALA A 48 11.52 0.30 4.39
C ALA A 48 11.13 -0.23 3.01
N ILE A 49 11.09 0.64 1.99
CA ILE A 49 10.83 0.24 0.60
C ILE A 49 11.87 -0.80 0.12
N GLY A 50 13.14 -0.60 0.47
CA GLY A 50 14.21 -1.56 0.16
C GLY A 50 13.97 -2.95 0.75
N VAL A 51 13.55 -2.99 2.02
CA VAL A 51 13.18 -4.24 2.73
C VAL A 51 11.97 -4.91 2.07
N LEU A 52 10.90 -4.16 1.83
CA LEU A 52 9.67 -4.68 1.21
C LEU A 52 9.97 -5.36 -0.12
N TYR A 53 10.69 -4.70 -1.02
CA TYR A 53 11.02 -5.27 -2.32
C TYR A 53 12.02 -6.43 -2.22
N ALA A 54 12.96 -6.41 -1.26
CA ALA A 54 13.86 -7.54 -1.05
C ALA A 54 13.11 -8.82 -0.68
N VAL A 55 12.14 -8.73 0.23
CA VAL A 55 11.29 -9.85 0.64
C VAL A 55 10.33 -10.27 -0.49
N ALA A 56 9.64 -9.30 -1.12
CA ALA A 56 8.68 -9.57 -2.19
C ALA A 56 9.34 -10.31 -3.38
N TYR A 57 10.51 -9.84 -3.82
CA TYR A 57 11.23 -10.51 -4.90
C TYR A 57 11.84 -11.86 -4.47
N THR A 58 12.19 -12.06 -3.21
CA THR A 58 12.62 -13.35 -2.70
C THR A 58 11.49 -14.38 -2.79
N LEU A 59 10.26 -14.02 -2.39
CA LEU A 59 9.07 -14.84 -2.56
C LEU A 59 8.79 -15.12 -4.03
N LYS A 60 8.73 -14.08 -4.87
CA LYS A 60 8.47 -14.24 -6.29
C LYS A 60 9.48 -15.19 -6.99
N MET A 61 10.75 -15.11 -6.63
CA MET A 61 11.82 -15.85 -7.25
C MET A 61 12.08 -17.23 -6.60
N SER A 62 11.30 -17.63 -5.61
CA SER A 62 11.42 -18.95 -4.96
C SER A 62 11.32 -20.10 -5.95
N CYS A 63 10.52 -19.96 -7.00
CA CYS A 63 10.38 -20.98 -8.07
C CYS A 63 11.70 -21.33 -8.76
N LYS A 64 12.71 -20.44 -8.70
CA LYS A 64 14.06 -20.64 -9.24
C LYS A 64 15.05 -21.20 -8.20
N THR A 65 14.57 -21.56 -7.02
CA THR A 65 15.36 -22.12 -5.92
C THR A 65 14.83 -23.51 -5.55
N ASP A 66 15.47 -24.16 -4.58
CA ASP A 66 14.99 -25.43 -4.05
C ASP A 66 13.77 -25.26 -3.13
N TYR A 67 13.49 -24.03 -2.68
CA TYR A 67 12.30 -23.75 -1.87
C TYR A 67 11.04 -23.69 -2.73
N LYS A 68 10.08 -24.55 -2.45
CA LYS A 68 8.82 -24.65 -3.17
C LYS A 68 7.67 -24.24 -2.26
N MET A 69 6.88 -23.28 -2.71
CA MET A 69 5.63 -22.88 -2.04
C MET A 69 4.47 -23.67 -2.64
N GLU A 70 3.61 -24.20 -1.80
CA GLU A 70 2.39 -24.88 -2.23
C GLU A 70 1.44 -23.87 -2.91
N GLY A 71 0.83 -24.29 -4.02
CA GLY A 71 -0.09 -23.43 -4.78
C GLY A 71 0.58 -22.28 -5.54
N PHE A 72 1.91 -22.25 -5.63
CA PHE A 72 2.64 -21.18 -6.34
C PHE A 72 2.21 -21.07 -7.79
N PHE A 73 1.92 -19.84 -8.20
CA PHE A 73 1.77 -19.43 -9.60
C PHE A 73 2.64 -18.20 -9.89
N GLU A 74 3.05 -18.02 -11.14
CA GLU A 74 3.79 -16.83 -11.55
C GLU A 74 2.93 -15.58 -11.46
N TYR A 75 3.45 -14.53 -10.78
CA TYR A 75 2.76 -13.26 -10.59
C TYR A 75 3.70 -12.05 -10.79
N VAL A 76 3.11 -10.91 -11.06
CA VAL A 76 3.79 -9.61 -11.01
C VAL A 76 3.75 -9.14 -9.57
N VAL A 77 4.90 -8.68 -9.02
CA VAL A 77 4.90 -8.08 -7.67
C VAL A 77 3.91 -6.93 -7.66
N PRO A 78 2.94 -6.93 -6.73
CA PRO A 78 1.96 -5.88 -6.62
C PRO A 78 2.57 -4.49 -6.39
N PRO A 79 1.83 -3.41 -6.62
CA PRO A 79 2.28 -2.06 -6.31
C PRO A 79 2.73 -1.92 -4.86
N LEU A 80 3.59 -0.94 -4.60
CA LEU A 80 3.80 -0.41 -3.27
C LEU A 80 2.52 0.30 -2.83
N GLU A 81 2.13 0.09 -1.58
CA GLU A 81 0.99 0.73 -0.94
C GLU A 81 1.44 1.34 0.39
N GLY A 82 0.75 2.36 0.88
CA GLY A 82 1.05 3.00 2.15
C GLY A 82 -0.21 3.36 2.93
N PHE A 83 -0.22 3.02 4.21
CA PHE A 83 -1.21 3.50 5.17
C PHE A 83 -0.58 4.63 5.97
N TRP A 84 -1.25 5.79 6.02
CA TRP A 84 -0.70 7.03 6.56
C TRP A 84 -1.57 7.62 7.65
N TRP A 85 -0.93 8.23 8.66
CA TRP A 85 -1.61 9.04 9.68
C TRP A 85 -0.64 10.01 10.34
N GLN A 86 -1.19 10.95 11.07
CA GLN A 86 -0.46 11.87 11.95
C GLN A 86 -1.14 11.87 13.31
N ALA A 87 -0.38 11.71 14.39
CA ALA A 87 -0.93 11.64 15.74
C ALA A 87 -1.71 12.92 16.10
N GLY A 88 -2.94 12.75 16.58
CA GLY A 88 -3.79 13.84 17.02
C GLY A 88 -4.39 14.71 15.90
N LYS A 89 -4.33 14.26 14.64
CA LYS A 89 -4.95 14.93 13.49
C LYS A 89 -6.01 14.04 12.85
N ASP A 90 -7.11 14.66 12.44
CA ASP A 90 -8.12 14.06 11.59
C ASP A 90 -7.71 14.26 10.12
N GLY A 91 -7.32 13.16 9.45
CA GLY A 91 -6.81 13.21 8.07
C GLY A 91 -5.30 13.47 7.99
N ILE A 92 -4.85 13.95 6.82
CA ILE A 92 -3.44 14.14 6.48
C ILE A 92 -3.13 15.63 6.30
N ASP A 93 -2.14 16.12 7.05
CA ASP A 93 -1.54 17.45 6.87
C ASP A 93 -0.26 17.32 6.04
N TYR A 94 -0.37 17.60 4.75
CA TYR A 94 0.74 17.50 3.80
C TYR A 94 1.84 18.55 4.00
N ALA A 95 1.59 19.58 4.84
CA ALA A 95 2.59 20.61 5.15
C ALA A 95 3.60 20.15 6.21
N ASP A 96 3.19 19.22 7.10
CA ASP A 96 4.06 18.69 8.16
C ASP A 96 4.41 17.22 7.89
N LYS A 97 5.31 17.01 6.94
CA LYS A 97 5.74 15.65 6.52
C LYS A 97 6.60 14.94 7.58
N SER A 98 7.21 15.68 8.49
CA SER A 98 8.01 15.10 9.58
C SER A 98 7.17 14.38 10.63
N ALA A 99 5.89 14.75 10.76
CA ALA A 99 4.93 14.14 11.69
C ALA A 99 4.24 12.89 11.12
N PHE A 100 4.56 12.46 9.91
CA PHE A 100 3.97 11.25 9.33
C PHE A 100 4.37 10.00 10.09
N HIS A 101 3.37 9.17 10.34
CA HIS A 101 3.52 7.74 10.62
C HIS A 101 3.02 6.96 9.42
N TRP A 102 3.63 5.82 9.16
CA TRP A 102 3.25 5.03 7.99
C TRP A 102 3.43 3.52 8.23
N ILE A 103 2.62 2.75 7.51
CA ILE A 103 2.82 1.33 7.28
C ILE A 103 2.95 1.16 5.78
N SER A 104 4.16 0.97 5.29
CA SER A 104 4.37 0.66 3.87
C SER A 104 4.18 -0.83 3.64
N VAL A 105 3.47 -1.19 2.58
CA VAL A 105 3.10 -2.58 2.34
C VAL A 105 3.23 -2.98 0.86
N ILE A 106 3.40 -4.28 0.64
CA ILE A 106 3.21 -4.93 -0.67
C ILE A 106 2.28 -6.13 -0.44
N ARG A 107 1.16 -6.18 -1.19
CA ARG A 107 0.21 -7.29 -1.09
C ARG A 107 0.87 -8.62 -1.43
N LEU A 108 0.51 -9.66 -0.68
CA LEU A 108 0.94 -11.02 -0.93
C LEU A 108 -0.13 -11.79 -1.72
N PRO A 109 0.26 -12.69 -2.64
CA PRO A 109 -0.65 -13.72 -3.15
C PRO A 109 -1.18 -14.60 -2.03
N ASP A 110 -2.42 -15.08 -2.17
CA ASP A 110 -3.11 -15.84 -1.12
C ASP A 110 -2.43 -17.18 -0.78
N PHE A 111 -1.63 -17.73 -1.70
CA PHE A 111 -0.85 -18.94 -1.43
C PHE A 111 0.33 -18.74 -0.49
N VAL A 112 0.78 -17.50 -0.27
CA VAL A 112 1.93 -17.21 0.59
C VAL A 112 1.53 -17.35 2.05
N THR A 113 2.11 -18.33 2.71
CA THR A 113 1.88 -18.56 4.14
C THR A 113 2.86 -17.76 5.01
N ARG A 114 2.57 -17.67 6.31
CA ARG A 114 3.51 -17.09 7.29
C ARG A 114 4.87 -17.81 7.30
N LYS A 115 4.88 -19.12 7.05
CA LYS A 115 6.12 -19.92 6.94
C LYS A 115 6.97 -19.46 5.74
N ASP A 116 6.33 -19.27 4.58
CA ASP A 116 6.98 -18.80 3.37
C ASP A 116 7.54 -17.38 3.55
N PHE A 117 6.79 -16.53 4.22
CA PHE A 117 7.23 -15.18 4.58
C PHE A 117 8.50 -15.22 5.46
N VAL A 118 8.52 -16.00 6.54
CA VAL A 118 9.70 -16.14 7.42
C VAL A 118 10.92 -16.60 6.63
N TRP A 119 10.76 -17.63 5.81
CA TRP A 119 11.83 -18.09 4.92
C TRP A 119 12.35 -16.97 4.00
N ALA A 120 11.45 -16.17 3.44
CA ALA A 120 11.82 -15.09 2.53
C ALA A 120 12.58 -13.96 3.25
N VAL A 121 12.16 -13.60 4.46
CA VAL A 121 12.85 -12.59 5.31
C VAL A 121 14.29 -13.04 5.61
N GLU A 122 14.48 -14.27 6.09
CA GLU A 122 15.80 -14.82 6.39
C GLU A 122 16.69 -14.90 5.15
N THR A 123 16.11 -15.32 4.02
CA THR A 123 16.82 -15.43 2.75
C THR A 123 17.21 -14.06 2.19
N ALA A 124 16.31 -13.08 2.26
CA ALA A 124 16.57 -11.72 1.81
C ALA A 124 17.66 -11.06 2.65
N ALA A 125 17.60 -11.19 3.98
CA ALA A 125 18.59 -10.64 4.90
C ALA A 125 20.01 -11.16 4.59
N LYS A 126 20.14 -12.47 4.38
CA LYS A 126 21.43 -13.09 4.03
C LYS A 126 21.99 -12.61 2.69
N LYS A 127 21.13 -12.47 1.66
CA LYS A 127 21.55 -12.11 0.30
C LYS A 127 21.84 -10.62 0.12
N LYS A 128 21.07 -9.76 0.78
CA LYS A 128 21.10 -8.32 0.52
C LYS A 128 21.88 -7.53 1.56
N ARG A 129 22.28 -8.15 2.66
CA ARG A 129 22.87 -7.47 3.84
C ARG A 129 22.00 -6.32 4.35
N LEU A 130 20.68 -6.50 4.22
CA LEU A 130 19.67 -5.58 4.73
C LEU A 130 19.10 -6.14 6.03
N ASP A 131 18.79 -5.26 6.96
CA ASP A 131 18.01 -5.64 8.14
C ASP A 131 16.54 -5.84 7.72
N CYS A 132 16.21 -7.07 7.35
CA CYS A 132 14.84 -7.44 6.99
C CYS A 132 13.98 -7.81 8.20
N LEU A 133 14.49 -7.74 9.43
CA LEU A 133 13.73 -8.09 10.64
C LEU A 133 12.60 -7.10 10.94
N ALA A 134 12.66 -5.89 10.37
CA ALA A 134 11.56 -4.92 10.43
C ALA A 134 10.33 -5.32 9.60
N ALA A 135 10.44 -6.35 8.74
CA ALA A 135 9.32 -6.81 7.92
C ALA A 135 8.34 -7.65 8.76
N GLU A 136 7.06 -7.37 8.59
CA GLU A 136 5.93 -8.06 9.23
C GLU A 136 5.08 -8.79 8.18
N PHE A 137 4.49 -9.94 8.56
CA PHE A 137 3.36 -10.54 7.86
C PHE A 137 2.08 -9.93 8.44
N LEU A 138 1.50 -8.98 7.74
CA LEU A 138 0.34 -8.22 8.20
C LEU A 138 -0.92 -8.65 7.43
N THR A 139 -2.01 -8.85 8.15
CA THR A 139 -3.32 -9.10 7.56
C THR A 139 -4.21 -7.88 7.81
N ILE A 140 -4.78 -7.31 6.75
CA ILE A 140 -5.65 -6.14 6.83
C ILE A 140 -6.99 -6.47 6.18
N GLU A 141 -8.08 -6.02 6.81
CA GLU A 141 -9.43 -6.00 6.28
C GLU A 141 -9.93 -4.56 6.32
N GLU A 142 -9.88 -3.87 5.18
CA GLU A 142 -10.33 -2.47 5.12
C GLU A 142 -11.86 -2.36 5.15
N GLY A 143 -12.58 -3.37 4.62
CA GLY A 143 -14.04 -3.39 4.59
C GLY A 143 -14.62 -2.30 3.69
N LEU A 144 -15.63 -1.60 4.18
CA LEU A 144 -16.33 -0.56 3.42
C LEU A 144 -15.48 0.70 3.31
N CYS A 145 -15.21 1.13 2.08
CA CYS A 145 -14.35 2.27 1.76
C CYS A 145 -14.94 3.12 0.65
N VAL A 146 -14.51 4.38 0.57
CA VAL A 146 -14.56 5.20 -0.64
C VAL A 146 -13.18 5.23 -1.26
N GLN A 147 -13.09 5.23 -2.58
CA GLN A 147 -11.83 5.35 -3.31
C GLN A 147 -11.98 6.14 -4.60
N MET A 148 -10.84 6.65 -5.09
CA MET A 148 -10.74 7.20 -6.45
C MET A 148 -9.30 7.16 -6.94
N MET A 149 -9.10 7.30 -8.26
CA MET A 149 -7.79 7.55 -8.85
C MET A 149 -7.45 9.03 -8.74
N HIS A 150 -6.35 9.34 -8.05
CA HIS A 150 -5.69 10.64 -8.10
C HIS A 150 -4.71 10.68 -9.28
N LEU A 151 -4.73 11.78 -10.04
CA LEU A 151 -3.80 12.05 -11.14
C LEU A 151 -3.02 13.32 -10.81
N GLY A 152 -1.71 13.21 -10.64
CA GLY A 152 -0.84 14.34 -10.31
C GLY A 152 0.07 14.09 -9.12
N PRO A 153 0.81 15.13 -8.68
CA PRO A 153 1.71 15.03 -7.53
C PRO A 153 0.94 14.88 -6.22
N PHE A 154 1.53 14.20 -5.25
CA PHE A 154 0.93 13.91 -3.93
C PHE A 154 0.43 15.17 -3.22
N ASP A 155 1.14 16.30 -3.34
CA ASP A 155 0.73 17.56 -2.70
C ASP A 155 -0.62 18.11 -3.25
N GLN A 156 -1.17 17.53 -4.34
CA GLN A 156 -2.49 17.86 -4.90
C GLN A 156 -3.59 16.88 -4.48
N GLU A 157 -3.28 15.84 -3.72
CA GLU A 157 -4.25 14.87 -3.21
C GLU A 157 -5.38 15.48 -2.37
N PRO A 158 -5.18 16.59 -1.61
CA PRO A 158 -6.29 17.26 -0.90
C PRO A 158 -7.49 17.57 -1.79
N ALA A 159 -7.30 17.88 -3.07
CA ALA A 159 -8.40 18.12 -3.99
C ALA A 159 -9.21 16.84 -4.29
N SER A 160 -8.54 15.69 -4.39
CA SER A 160 -9.21 14.39 -4.57
C SER A 160 -9.93 13.96 -3.28
N VAL A 161 -9.32 14.18 -2.12
CA VAL A 161 -9.95 13.91 -0.82
C VAL A 161 -11.23 14.73 -0.66
N ALA A 162 -11.20 16.02 -1.00
CA ALA A 162 -12.39 16.88 -0.95
C ALA A 162 -13.53 16.39 -1.87
N LEU A 163 -13.21 15.82 -3.04
CA LEU A 163 -14.21 15.19 -3.91
C LEU A 163 -14.82 13.93 -3.26
N MET A 164 -13.99 13.11 -2.58
CA MET A 164 -14.49 11.95 -1.85
C MET A 164 -15.41 12.37 -0.71
N ASP A 165 -15.04 13.39 0.07
CA ASP A 165 -15.86 13.91 1.18
C ASP A 165 -17.21 14.46 0.71
N ALA A 166 -17.22 15.21 -0.38
CA ALA A 166 -18.46 15.72 -0.99
C ALA A 166 -19.38 14.58 -1.45
N TYR A 167 -18.79 13.57 -2.10
CA TYR A 167 -19.52 12.38 -2.54
C TYR A 167 -20.11 11.60 -1.36
N LEU A 168 -19.36 11.42 -0.26
CA LEU A 168 -19.88 10.76 0.94
C LEU A 168 -21.06 11.52 1.56
N ALA A 169 -20.94 12.85 1.66
CA ALA A 169 -22.01 13.69 2.21
C ALA A 169 -23.32 13.55 1.41
N GLU A 170 -23.23 13.49 0.08
CA GLU A 170 -24.37 13.34 -0.83
C GLU A 170 -25.02 11.95 -0.72
N HIS A 171 -24.23 10.91 -0.40
CA HIS A 171 -24.70 9.52 -0.38
C HIS A 171 -25.01 8.97 1.03
N GLY A 172 -24.99 9.79 2.06
CA GLY A 172 -25.31 9.41 3.44
C GLY A 172 -24.24 8.60 4.16
N TYR A 173 -23.00 8.83 3.79
CA TYR A 173 -21.83 8.24 4.45
C TYR A 173 -20.94 9.33 5.08
N GLU A 174 -20.04 8.91 5.92
CA GLU A 174 -18.96 9.72 6.49
C GLU A 174 -17.66 8.93 6.57
N ASN A 175 -16.53 9.63 6.65
CA ASN A 175 -15.24 9.01 6.90
C ASN A 175 -15.24 8.30 8.25
N ASP A 176 -14.56 7.15 8.31
CA ASP A 176 -14.38 6.35 9.51
C ASP A 176 -12.87 6.14 9.79
N LEU A 177 -12.08 7.20 9.55
CA LEU A 177 -10.67 7.21 9.86
C LEU A 177 -10.46 7.09 11.37
N SER A 178 -9.50 6.26 11.78
CA SER A 178 -9.19 5.99 13.18
C SER A 178 -7.75 5.46 13.30
N GLU A 179 -7.29 5.14 14.51
CA GLU A 179 -5.98 4.52 14.74
C GLU A 179 -5.79 3.15 14.05
N THR A 180 -6.89 2.50 13.68
CA THR A 180 -6.87 1.18 13.04
C THR A 180 -7.41 1.17 11.61
N ARG A 181 -8.04 2.27 11.18
CA ARG A 181 -8.60 2.46 9.84
C ARG A 181 -8.02 3.74 9.25
N LEU A 182 -6.99 3.59 8.44
CA LEU A 182 -6.09 4.66 8.04
C LEU A 182 -6.38 5.16 6.63
N HIS A 183 -5.85 6.33 6.31
CA HIS A 183 -5.71 6.81 4.93
C HIS A 183 -4.79 5.86 4.17
N HIS A 184 -5.23 5.36 3.02
CA HIS A 184 -4.53 4.38 2.22
C HIS A 184 -4.24 4.90 0.81
N GLU A 185 -2.99 4.78 0.40
CA GLU A 185 -2.49 5.13 -0.93
C GLU A 185 -1.90 3.91 -1.64
N ILE A 186 -2.22 3.73 -2.93
CA ILE A 186 -1.65 2.67 -3.78
C ILE A 186 -0.92 3.32 -4.94
N TYR A 187 0.40 3.13 -5.03
CA TYR A 187 1.26 3.82 -5.99
C TYR A 187 1.37 3.04 -7.29
N LEU A 188 0.66 3.49 -8.33
CA LEU A 188 0.64 2.81 -9.64
C LEU A 188 1.72 3.30 -10.59
N SER A 189 2.29 4.47 -10.33
CA SER A 189 3.40 5.06 -11.09
C SER A 189 4.71 4.95 -10.32
N ASP A 190 5.80 4.67 -11.04
CA ASP A 190 7.16 4.82 -10.50
C ASP A 190 7.55 6.30 -10.61
N ALA A 191 7.54 7.00 -9.47
CA ALA A 191 7.85 8.43 -9.39
C ALA A 191 9.26 8.80 -9.91
N ARG A 192 10.15 7.81 -10.01
CA ARG A 192 11.51 8.01 -10.57
C ARG A 192 11.54 8.02 -12.09
N LYS A 193 10.48 7.53 -12.74
CA LYS A 193 10.41 7.32 -14.21
C LYS A 193 9.34 8.13 -14.90
N VAL A 194 8.35 8.58 -14.15
CA VAL A 194 7.17 9.26 -14.66
C VAL A 194 7.16 10.69 -14.12
N ALA A 195 6.86 11.66 -14.98
CA ALA A 195 6.75 13.06 -14.57
C ALA A 195 5.57 13.24 -13.58
N PRO A 196 5.69 14.12 -12.57
CA PRO A 196 4.74 14.22 -11.47
C PRO A 196 3.28 14.41 -11.88
N GLU A 197 3.02 15.20 -12.92
CA GLU A 197 1.68 15.46 -13.47
C GLU A 197 1.00 14.21 -14.07
N LYS A 198 1.74 13.12 -14.23
CA LYS A 198 1.26 11.83 -14.76
C LYS A 198 1.22 10.73 -13.72
N TRP A 199 1.54 11.03 -12.46
CA TRP A 199 1.47 10.04 -11.40
C TRP A 199 0.02 9.59 -11.21
N LYS A 200 -0.11 8.32 -10.85
CA LYS A 200 -1.39 7.65 -10.58
C LYS A 200 -1.32 7.03 -9.21
N THR A 201 -2.17 7.50 -8.33
CA THR A 201 -2.31 6.98 -6.95
C THR A 201 -3.78 6.65 -6.71
N VAL A 202 -4.08 5.47 -6.22
CA VAL A 202 -5.42 5.21 -5.68
C VAL A 202 -5.42 5.76 -4.26
N ILE A 203 -6.33 6.69 -3.97
CA ILE A 203 -6.61 7.14 -2.61
C ILE A 203 -7.83 6.38 -2.11
N ARG A 204 -7.77 5.84 -0.88
CA ARG A 204 -8.85 5.09 -0.27
C ARG A 204 -9.02 5.46 1.19
N HIS A 205 -10.25 5.72 1.59
CA HIS A 205 -10.63 5.99 2.97
C HIS A 205 -11.69 5.00 3.46
N PRO A 206 -11.56 4.48 4.68
CA PRO A 206 -12.62 3.73 5.33
C PRO A 206 -13.81 4.64 5.62
N ILE A 207 -15.02 4.10 5.48
CA ILE A 207 -16.26 4.84 5.66
C ILE A 207 -17.27 4.06 6.48
N LYS A 208 -18.26 4.79 7.01
CA LYS A 208 -19.45 4.23 7.64
C LYS A 208 -20.71 5.00 7.23
N LYS A 209 -21.88 4.40 7.42
CA LYS A 209 -23.17 5.10 7.26
C LYS A 209 -23.32 6.14 8.37
N ARG A 210 -23.92 7.27 8.03
CA ARG A 210 -24.39 8.26 8.98
C ARG A 210 -25.57 7.76 9.78
#